data_4943be1f3cf4dab8c34dded61a88ba5b
#
_entry.id   4943be1f3cf4dab8c34dded61a88ba5b
#
_cell.length_a   1.000
_cell.length_b   1.000
_cell.length_c   1.000
_cell.angle_alpha   90.00
_cell.angle_beta   90.00
_cell.angle_gamma   90.00
#
_symmetry.space_group_name_H-M   'P 1'
#
loop_
_entity.id
_entity.type
_entity.pdbx_description
1 polymer ?
#
loop_
_entity_poly.entity_id
_entity_poly.type
_entity_poly.pdbx_seq_one_letter_code
_entity_poly.pdbx_strand_id
1 'polypeptide(L)'
;MGKGTTPKWLVFGYDVPDEPSRIRVRLWRQLKGLGAIYPEMSFCVLPDSKRIRSHLESLTLGLQEFGPYLTLEAKGMDKRDNDTLSELFKEDLEKEYRELIEECNEFLEEIRRNVATDNVTQTEVSELEEALDALERWFAKIRGKDFLRSSAQQRIDRLIVRCRRALLGFSEKAQLNTLRSR
;
A
#
# COMPACT_ATOMS: atom_id res chain seq x y z
N MET A 1 0.05 10.51 28.30
CA MET A 1 0.13 11.65 27.39
C MET A 1 1.55 11.71 26.84
N GLY A 2 1.80 11.04 25.70
CA GLY A 2 3.09 11.12 25.02
C GLY A 2 3.26 12.53 24.46
N LYS A 3 4.42 13.15 24.68
CA LYS A 3 4.81 14.41 24.04
C LYS A 3 4.76 14.18 22.52
N GLY A 4 3.73 14.71 21.87
CA GLY A 4 3.58 14.61 20.41
C GLY A 4 4.75 15.34 19.77
N THR A 5 5.74 14.60 19.31
CA THR A 5 6.80 15.15 18.47
C THR A 5 6.12 15.66 17.20
N THR A 6 6.22 16.95 16.93
CA THR A 6 5.72 17.54 15.68
C THR A 6 6.29 16.75 14.51
N PRO A 7 5.47 16.26 13.59
CA PRO A 7 5.98 15.49 12.47
C PRO A 7 6.95 16.35 11.66
N LYS A 8 8.04 15.72 11.23
CA LYS A 8 9.00 16.30 10.29
C LYS A 8 8.72 15.78 8.91
N TRP A 9 8.92 16.61 7.93
CA TRP A 9 8.63 16.34 6.55
C TRP A 9 9.88 16.47 5.68
N LEU A 10 9.91 15.70 4.61
CA LEU A 10 10.85 15.87 3.51
C LEU A 10 10.08 16.39 2.32
N VAL A 11 10.54 17.48 1.73
CA VAL A 11 10.04 17.99 0.47
C VAL A 11 11.04 17.57 -0.61
N PHE A 12 10.57 16.84 -1.60
CA PHE A 12 11.36 16.38 -2.72
C PHE A 12 10.84 16.97 -4.02
N GLY A 13 11.63 17.84 -4.62
CA GLY A 13 11.41 18.43 -5.92
C GLY A 13 12.36 17.83 -6.95
N TYR A 14 11.91 17.67 -8.18
CA TYR A 14 12.70 17.16 -9.28
C TYR A 14 12.22 17.75 -10.61
N ASP A 15 13.16 17.94 -11.50
CA ASP A 15 12.88 18.32 -12.86
C ASP A 15 13.50 17.27 -13.79
N VAL A 16 12.67 16.40 -14.32
CA VAL A 16 13.08 15.38 -15.29
C VAL A 16 12.35 15.62 -16.60
N PRO A 17 13.01 15.39 -17.75
CA PRO A 17 12.43 15.61 -19.05
C PRO A 17 11.09 14.89 -19.23
N ASP A 18 10.19 15.51 -19.98
CA ASP A 18 8.91 14.90 -20.33
C ASP A 18 9.08 13.65 -21.20
N GLU A 19 10.14 13.64 -22.01
CA GLU A 19 10.50 12.49 -22.82
C GLU A 19 11.93 12.00 -22.50
N PRO A 20 12.13 10.68 -22.35
CA PRO A 20 11.08 9.65 -22.38
C PRO A 20 10.26 9.62 -21.08
N SER A 21 8.95 9.65 -21.20
CA SER A 21 7.97 9.66 -20.10
C SER A 21 8.15 8.51 -19.09
N ARG A 22 8.86 7.45 -19.49
CA ARG A 22 9.16 6.28 -18.65
C ARG A 22 9.90 6.64 -17.36
N ILE A 23 10.82 7.63 -17.42
CA ILE A 23 11.61 8.04 -16.25
C ILE A 23 10.71 8.71 -15.23
N ARG A 24 9.89 9.67 -15.68
CA ARG A 24 8.92 10.38 -14.83
C ARG A 24 7.92 9.42 -14.18
N VAL A 25 7.33 8.50 -14.95
CA VAL A 25 6.38 7.51 -14.46
C VAL A 25 7.04 6.56 -13.45
N ARG A 26 8.26 6.10 -13.73
CA ARG A 26 9.02 5.24 -12.81
C ARG A 26 9.30 5.96 -11.50
N LEU A 27 9.79 7.20 -11.56
CA LEU A 27 10.08 8.02 -10.41
C LEU A 27 8.82 8.27 -9.57
N TRP A 28 7.73 8.67 -10.23
CA TRP A 28 6.45 8.87 -9.56
C TRP A 28 5.96 7.61 -8.84
N ARG A 29 6.04 6.43 -9.49
CA ARG A 29 5.66 5.15 -8.88
C ARG A 29 6.53 4.82 -7.67
N GLN A 30 7.83 5.08 -7.73
CA GLN A 30 8.74 4.85 -6.61
C GLN A 30 8.40 5.76 -5.43
N LEU A 31 8.19 7.05 -5.67
CA LEU A 31 7.81 8.01 -4.64
C LEU A 31 6.44 7.71 -4.03
N LYS A 32 5.44 7.39 -4.86
CA LYS A 32 4.13 6.89 -4.37
C LYS A 32 4.27 5.60 -3.55
N GLY A 33 5.16 4.70 -3.95
CA GLY A 33 5.49 3.50 -3.19
C GLY A 33 6.10 3.77 -1.80
N LEU A 34 6.75 4.92 -1.62
CA LEU A 34 7.25 5.40 -0.33
C LEU A 34 6.18 6.11 0.51
N GLY A 35 5.01 6.38 -0.06
CA GLY A 35 3.93 7.13 0.55
C GLY A 35 4.02 8.64 0.31
N ALA A 36 4.62 9.08 -0.79
CA ALA A 36 4.65 10.49 -1.15
C ALA A 36 3.26 11.04 -1.48
N ILE A 37 2.93 12.19 -0.94
CA ILE A 37 1.79 13.00 -1.37
C ILE A 37 2.28 14.13 -2.28
N TYR A 38 1.42 14.55 -3.19
CA TYR A 38 1.69 15.63 -4.15
C TYR A 38 0.67 16.75 -3.95
N PRO A 39 0.97 17.74 -3.07
CA PRO A 39 0.12 18.91 -2.92
C PRO A 39 0.04 19.72 -4.22
N GLU A 40 1.15 19.72 -4.98
CA GLU A 40 1.29 20.34 -6.29
C GLU A 40 2.14 19.44 -7.21
N MET A 41 2.03 19.61 -8.53
CA MET A 41 2.69 18.74 -9.51
C MET A 41 4.22 18.81 -9.50
N SER A 42 4.80 19.88 -8.95
CA SER A 42 6.25 20.17 -9.02
C SER A 42 7.07 19.59 -7.88
N PHE A 43 6.44 19.15 -6.81
CA PHE A 43 7.12 18.56 -5.65
C PHE A 43 6.23 17.57 -4.91
N CYS A 44 6.86 16.65 -4.19
CA CYS A 44 6.15 15.77 -3.27
C CYS A 44 6.64 15.96 -1.84
N VAL A 45 5.78 15.59 -0.91
CA VAL A 45 6.06 15.60 0.52
C VAL A 45 6.05 14.16 1.04
N LEU A 46 7.00 13.85 1.91
CA LEU A 46 7.18 12.54 2.53
C LEU A 46 7.37 12.73 4.04
N PRO A 47 6.96 11.77 4.87
CA PRO A 47 7.33 11.79 6.29
C PRO A 47 8.83 11.55 6.45
N ASP A 48 9.46 12.34 7.34
CA ASP A 48 10.89 12.19 7.62
C ASP A 48 11.16 10.95 8.46
N SER A 49 11.78 9.95 7.86
CA SER A 49 12.24 8.75 8.52
C SER A 49 13.55 8.25 7.92
N LYS A 50 14.34 7.50 8.71
CA LYS A 50 15.59 6.91 8.23
C LYS A 50 15.37 6.07 6.97
N ARG A 51 14.28 5.29 6.92
CA ARG A 51 13.92 4.46 5.76
C ARG A 51 13.70 5.31 4.51
N ILE A 52 12.93 6.38 4.62
CA ILE A 52 12.60 7.25 3.47
C ILE A 52 13.85 8.00 3.01
N ARG A 53 14.67 8.51 3.94
CA ARG A 53 15.95 9.15 3.59
C ARG A 53 16.85 8.21 2.78
N SER A 54 17.07 6.99 3.25
CA SER A 54 17.90 6.00 2.55
C SER A 54 17.36 5.65 1.15
N HIS A 55 16.03 5.55 0.99
CA HIS A 55 15.42 5.32 -0.31
C HIS A 55 15.59 6.54 -1.24
N LEU A 56 15.42 7.77 -0.74
CA LEU A 56 15.65 8.98 -1.53
C LEU A 56 17.10 9.09 -1.96
N GLU A 57 18.07 8.79 -1.09
CA GLU A 57 19.50 8.75 -1.45
C GLU A 57 19.76 7.77 -2.61
N SER A 58 19.22 6.55 -2.52
CA SER A 58 19.35 5.57 -3.59
C SER A 58 18.68 6.00 -4.89
N LEU A 59 17.53 6.66 -4.79
CA LEU A 59 16.76 7.14 -5.93
C LEU A 59 17.46 8.31 -6.62
N THR A 60 18.07 9.23 -5.86
CA THR A 60 18.78 10.39 -6.39
C THR A 60 20.04 10.01 -7.12
N LEU A 61 20.74 8.94 -6.73
CA LEU A 61 21.89 8.42 -7.47
C LEU A 61 21.53 8.08 -8.93
N GLY A 62 20.32 7.54 -9.16
CA GLY A 62 19.83 7.24 -10.50
C GLY A 62 19.24 8.42 -11.25
N LEU A 63 19.00 9.55 -10.58
CA LEU A 63 18.41 10.75 -11.20
C LEU A 63 19.46 11.76 -11.73
N GLN A 64 20.69 11.68 -11.25
CA GLN A 64 21.74 12.66 -11.59
C GLN A 64 21.96 12.85 -13.10
N GLU A 65 21.69 11.81 -13.89
CA GLU A 65 21.85 11.82 -15.35
C GLU A 65 20.64 12.46 -16.08
N PHE A 66 19.50 12.64 -15.39
CA PHE A 66 18.23 13.00 -16.04
C PHE A 66 17.75 14.41 -15.72
N GLY A 67 18.28 15.04 -14.69
CA GLY A 67 17.91 16.41 -14.34
C GLY A 67 18.18 16.78 -12.88
N PRO A 68 17.99 18.04 -12.53
CA PRO A 68 18.19 18.51 -11.18
C PRO A 68 17.12 17.99 -10.23
N TYR A 69 17.52 17.77 -8.99
CA TYR A 69 16.62 17.43 -7.88
C TYR A 69 17.01 18.19 -6.63
N LEU A 70 16.07 18.33 -5.71
CA LEU A 70 16.26 19.00 -4.44
C LEU A 70 15.53 18.23 -3.34
N THR A 71 16.20 17.97 -2.24
CA THR A 71 15.58 17.43 -1.03
C THR A 71 15.74 18.43 0.11
N LEU A 72 14.63 18.82 0.71
CA LEU A 72 14.62 19.75 1.85
C LEU A 72 14.00 19.07 3.06
N GLU A 73 14.54 19.36 4.23
CA GLU A 73 13.84 19.14 5.49
C GLU A 73 12.84 20.27 5.70
N ALA A 74 11.59 19.91 5.97
CA ALA A 74 10.52 20.87 6.14
C ALA A 74 9.80 20.66 7.48
N LYS A 75 9.23 21.74 7.95
CA LYS A 75 8.38 21.79 9.13
C LYS A 75 7.26 22.77 8.84
N GLY A 76 6.02 22.41 9.16
CA GLY A 76 4.92 23.36 9.10
C GLY A 76 5.24 24.59 9.95
N MET A 77 4.91 25.77 9.46
CA MET A 77 5.16 27.03 10.19
C MET A 77 4.42 27.03 11.51
N ASP A 78 3.24 26.44 11.52
CA ASP A 78 2.40 26.33 12.71
C ASP A 78 1.75 24.93 12.81
N LYS A 79 0.86 24.77 13.80
CA LYS A 79 0.11 23.54 14.01
C LYS A 79 -0.82 23.24 12.83
N ARG A 80 -1.47 24.25 12.24
CA ARG A 80 -2.43 24.10 11.14
C ARG A 80 -1.78 23.50 9.91
N ASP A 81 -0.59 23.95 9.55
CA ASP A 81 0.14 23.39 8.39
C ASP A 81 0.47 21.92 8.59
N ASN A 82 0.91 21.54 9.80
CA ASN A 82 1.21 20.13 10.10
C ASN A 82 -0.06 19.27 10.13
N ASP A 83 -1.17 19.80 10.64
CA ASP A 83 -2.46 19.11 10.64
C ASP A 83 -2.96 18.91 9.19
N THR A 84 -2.85 19.94 8.34
CA THR A 84 -3.20 19.87 6.92
C THR A 84 -2.41 18.78 6.18
N LEU A 85 -1.08 18.75 6.36
CA LEU A 85 -0.25 17.70 5.76
C LEU A 85 -0.64 16.30 6.28
N SER A 86 -0.85 16.18 7.59
CA SER A 86 -1.25 14.90 8.19
C SER A 86 -2.59 14.41 7.66
N GLU A 87 -3.55 15.29 7.45
CA GLU A 87 -4.86 14.93 6.85
C GLU A 87 -4.71 14.49 5.39
N LEU A 88 -3.89 15.15 4.57
CA LEU A 88 -3.62 14.73 3.19
C LEU A 88 -3.02 13.31 3.14
N PHE A 89 -2.07 12.99 4.02
CA PHE A 89 -1.52 11.64 4.14
C PHE A 89 -2.57 10.62 4.57
N LYS A 90 -3.42 11.00 5.52
CA LYS A 90 -4.49 10.14 6.02
C LYS A 90 -5.52 9.83 4.95
N GLU A 91 -5.95 10.83 4.17
CA GLU A 91 -6.90 10.66 3.07
C GLU A 91 -6.37 9.70 1.99
N ASP A 92 -5.09 9.85 1.58
CA ASP A 92 -4.44 8.96 0.59
C ASP A 92 -4.40 7.51 1.11
N LEU A 93 -4.02 7.30 2.38
CA LEU A 93 -4.00 6.00 3.02
C LEU A 93 -5.39 5.38 3.21
N GLU A 94 -6.38 6.17 3.63
CA GLU A 94 -7.75 5.68 3.82
C GLU A 94 -8.38 5.23 2.51
N LYS A 95 -8.02 5.86 1.39
CA LYS A 95 -8.44 5.41 0.07
C LYS A 95 -7.85 4.04 -0.25
N GLU A 96 -6.54 3.86 -0.12
CA GLU A 96 -5.88 2.57 -0.36
C GLU A 96 -6.42 1.46 0.57
N TYR A 97 -6.66 1.77 1.84
CA TYR A 97 -7.26 0.82 2.78
C TYR A 97 -8.68 0.42 2.42
N ARG A 98 -9.48 1.36 1.91
CA ARG A 98 -10.85 1.08 1.46
C ARG A 98 -10.86 0.14 0.27
N GLU A 99 -10.04 0.42 -0.74
CA GLU A 99 -9.88 -0.45 -1.91
C GLU A 99 -9.48 -1.88 -1.49
N LEU A 100 -8.52 -2.02 -0.59
CA LEU A 100 -8.11 -3.33 -0.09
C LEU A 100 -9.22 -4.06 0.70
N ILE A 101 -10.05 -3.33 1.46
CA ILE A 101 -11.20 -3.91 2.15
C ILE A 101 -12.22 -4.45 1.15
N GLU A 102 -12.48 -3.74 0.06
CA GLU A 102 -13.38 -4.15 -1.01
C GLU A 102 -12.88 -5.45 -1.65
N GLU A 103 -11.62 -5.52 -2.05
CA GLU A 103 -11.00 -6.73 -2.63
C GLU A 103 -11.02 -7.93 -1.65
N CYS A 104 -10.74 -7.72 -0.37
CA CYS A 104 -10.86 -8.80 0.62
C CYS A 104 -12.30 -9.31 0.75
N ASN A 105 -13.29 -8.44 0.64
CA ASN A 105 -14.70 -8.86 0.68
C ASN A 105 -15.09 -9.62 -0.61
N GLU A 106 -14.62 -9.16 -1.77
CA GLU A 106 -14.82 -9.88 -3.05
C GLU A 106 -14.22 -11.27 -3.00
N PHE A 107 -13.01 -11.42 -2.47
CA PHE A 107 -12.36 -12.71 -2.24
C PHE A 107 -13.23 -13.65 -1.37
N LEU A 108 -13.80 -13.14 -0.28
CA LEU A 108 -14.68 -13.93 0.57
C LEU A 108 -16.00 -14.32 -0.12
N GLU A 109 -16.55 -13.45 -0.95
CA GLU A 109 -17.75 -13.73 -1.76
C GLU A 109 -17.46 -14.76 -2.85
N GLU A 110 -16.28 -14.73 -3.45
CA GLU A 110 -15.86 -15.73 -4.44
C GLU A 110 -15.81 -17.12 -3.83
N ILE A 111 -15.19 -17.29 -2.65
CA ILE A 111 -15.20 -18.56 -1.92
C ILE A 111 -16.63 -19.02 -1.66
N ARG A 112 -17.54 -18.14 -1.24
CA ARG A 112 -18.95 -18.49 -0.98
C ARG A 112 -19.66 -18.95 -2.24
N ARG A 113 -19.44 -18.26 -3.38
CA ARG A 113 -20.02 -18.63 -4.67
C ARG A 113 -19.54 -19.99 -5.11
N ASN A 114 -18.24 -20.26 -5.05
CA ASN A 114 -17.67 -21.55 -5.43
C ASN A 114 -18.22 -22.68 -4.55
N VAL A 115 -18.40 -22.46 -3.27
CA VAL A 115 -19.05 -23.42 -2.37
C VAL A 115 -20.52 -23.64 -2.74
N ALA A 116 -21.26 -22.58 -3.04
CA ALA A 116 -22.69 -22.65 -3.36
C ALA A 116 -22.96 -23.33 -4.71
N THR A 117 -22.06 -23.22 -5.68
CA THR A 117 -22.14 -23.83 -7.00
C THR A 117 -21.45 -25.19 -7.09
N ASP A 118 -20.98 -25.72 -5.97
CA ASP A 118 -20.20 -26.97 -5.86
C ASP A 118 -18.92 -26.99 -6.71
N ASN A 119 -18.40 -25.79 -7.04
CA ASN A 119 -17.14 -25.61 -7.76
C ASN A 119 -15.96 -25.61 -6.80
N VAL A 120 -15.80 -26.69 -6.02
CA VAL A 120 -14.76 -26.84 -5.00
C VAL A 120 -13.69 -27.79 -5.53
N THR A 121 -12.82 -27.25 -6.38
CA THR A 121 -11.75 -27.99 -7.07
C THR A 121 -10.37 -27.57 -6.61
N GLN A 122 -9.35 -28.40 -6.90
CA GLN A 122 -7.96 -28.06 -6.59
C GLN A 122 -7.44 -26.88 -7.41
N THR A 123 -7.96 -26.68 -8.62
CA THR A 123 -7.64 -25.53 -9.47
C THR A 123 -8.09 -24.23 -8.80
N GLU A 124 -9.36 -24.20 -8.35
CA GLU A 124 -9.90 -23.04 -7.62
C GLU A 124 -9.12 -22.75 -6.33
N VAL A 125 -8.65 -23.78 -5.62
CA VAL A 125 -7.78 -23.60 -4.44
C VAL A 125 -6.52 -22.84 -4.83
N SER A 126 -5.84 -23.24 -5.93
CA SER A 126 -4.59 -22.58 -6.35
C SER A 126 -4.82 -21.14 -6.79
N GLU A 127 -5.91 -20.84 -7.48
CA GLU A 127 -6.26 -19.47 -7.90
C GLU A 127 -6.55 -18.58 -6.68
N LEU A 128 -7.26 -19.08 -5.69
CA LEU A 128 -7.56 -18.38 -4.44
C LEU A 128 -6.30 -18.19 -3.58
N GLU A 129 -5.34 -19.14 -3.58
CA GLU A 129 -4.05 -18.98 -2.91
C GLU A 129 -3.26 -17.82 -3.52
N GLU A 130 -3.18 -17.74 -4.85
CA GLU A 130 -2.51 -16.63 -5.55
C GLU A 130 -3.17 -15.28 -5.26
N ALA A 131 -4.51 -15.24 -5.25
CA ALA A 131 -5.28 -14.05 -4.94
C ALA A 131 -5.04 -13.58 -3.50
N LEU A 132 -5.05 -14.49 -2.52
CA LEU A 132 -4.77 -14.15 -1.13
C LEU A 132 -3.35 -13.62 -0.94
N ASP A 133 -2.36 -14.24 -1.56
CA ASP A 133 -0.97 -13.78 -1.57
C ASP A 133 -0.84 -12.35 -2.14
N ALA A 134 -1.61 -12.03 -3.17
CA ALA A 134 -1.64 -10.68 -3.75
C ALA A 134 -2.21 -9.66 -2.75
N LEU A 135 -3.31 -9.98 -2.06
CA LEU A 135 -3.91 -9.14 -1.02
C LEU A 135 -2.94 -8.90 0.15
N GLU A 136 -2.23 -9.92 0.58
CA GLU A 136 -1.24 -9.83 1.66
C GLU A 136 -0.05 -8.96 1.29
N ARG A 137 0.47 -9.11 0.06
CA ARG A 137 1.53 -8.25 -0.47
C ARG A 137 1.08 -6.79 -0.58
N TRP A 138 -0.16 -6.57 -1.00
CA TRP A 138 -0.71 -5.21 -1.08
C TRP A 138 -0.86 -4.60 0.31
N PHE A 139 -1.42 -5.35 1.26
CA PHE A 139 -1.51 -4.89 2.66
C PHE A 139 -0.14 -4.55 3.25
N ALA A 140 0.87 -5.38 3.02
CA ALA A 140 2.24 -5.11 3.50
C ALA A 140 2.80 -3.79 2.92
N LYS A 141 2.50 -3.47 1.65
CA LYS A 141 2.87 -2.20 1.02
C LYS A 141 2.18 -1.00 1.68
N ILE A 142 0.86 -1.06 1.89
CA ILE A 142 0.11 0.03 2.53
C ILE A 142 0.60 0.23 3.96
N ARG A 143 0.76 -0.85 4.73
CA ARG A 143 1.28 -0.80 6.10
C ARG A 143 2.68 -0.18 6.17
N GLY A 144 3.51 -0.43 5.17
CA GLY A 144 4.84 0.18 5.06
C GLY A 144 4.83 1.70 4.88
N LYS A 145 3.72 2.28 4.40
CA LYS A 145 3.54 3.73 4.23
C LYS A 145 2.83 4.38 5.43
N ASP A 146 2.13 3.59 6.24
CA ASP A 146 1.29 4.08 7.34
C ASP A 146 2.14 4.44 8.57
N PHE A 147 2.73 5.64 8.53
CA PHE A 147 3.45 6.20 9.66
C PHE A 147 2.52 6.77 10.74
N LEU A 148 1.24 7.01 10.42
CA LEU A 148 0.22 7.52 11.34
C LEU A 148 -0.40 6.42 12.21
N ARG A 149 -0.15 5.15 11.87
CA ARG A 149 -0.74 3.97 12.53
C ARG A 149 -2.27 4.02 12.56
N SER A 150 -2.87 4.13 11.40
CA SER A 150 -4.31 4.20 11.22
C SER A 150 -5.04 3.03 11.89
N SER A 151 -6.22 3.30 12.45
CA SER A 151 -7.10 2.25 12.97
C SER A 151 -7.60 1.27 11.88
N ALA A 152 -7.57 1.69 10.62
CA ALA A 152 -7.87 0.85 9.46
C ALA A 152 -6.92 -0.35 9.36
N GLN A 153 -5.65 -0.20 9.75
CA GLN A 153 -4.67 -1.29 9.76
C GLN A 153 -5.18 -2.49 10.57
N GLN A 154 -5.66 -2.27 11.80
CA GLN A 154 -6.18 -3.36 12.66
C GLN A 154 -7.43 -4.03 12.07
N ARG A 155 -8.26 -3.27 11.38
CA ARG A 155 -9.45 -3.80 10.70
C ARG A 155 -9.05 -4.75 9.58
N ILE A 156 -8.05 -4.39 8.79
CA ILE A 156 -7.56 -5.22 7.68
C ILE A 156 -6.81 -6.44 8.20
N ASP A 157 -5.98 -6.32 9.23
CA ASP A 157 -5.35 -7.49 9.87
C ASP A 157 -6.38 -8.58 10.18
N ARG A 158 -7.52 -8.19 10.78
CA ARG A 158 -8.62 -9.12 11.08
C ARG A 158 -9.29 -9.66 9.82
N LEU A 159 -9.41 -8.85 8.79
CA LEU A 159 -10.04 -9.27 7.53
C LEU A 159 -9.16 -10.26 6.76
N ILE A 160 -7.85 -10.04 6.67
CA ILE A 160 -6.89 -10.99 6.10
C ILE A 160 -6.91 -12.33 6.85
N VAL A 161 -6.98 -12.31 8.19
CA VAL A 161 -7.14 -13.55 8.97
C VAL A 161 -8.43 -14.29 8.61
N ARG A 162 -9.52 -13.58 8.33
CA ARG A 162 -10.78 -14.20 7.88
C ARG A 162 -10.62 -14.81 6.48
N CYS A 163 -9.94 -14.14 5.54
CA CYS A 163 -9.65 -14.67 4.21
C CYS A 163 -8.85 -15.96 4.30
N ARG A 164 -7.78 -15.99 5.10
CA ARG A 164 -6.98 -17.20 5.33
C ARG A 164 -7.80 -18.37 5.86
N ARG A 165 -8.66 -18.12 6.85
CA ARG A 165 -9.53 -19.17 7.42
C ARG A 165 -10.56 -19.68 6.42
N ALA A 166 -11.12 -18.79 5.62
CA ALA A 166 -12.08 -19.18 4.58
C ALA A 166 -11.42 -20.06 3.51
N LEU A 167 -10.20 -19.68 3.07
CA LEU A 167 -9.44 -20.46 2.11
C LEU A 167 -9.04 -21.84 2.68
N LEU A 168 -8.60 -21.90 3.92
CA LEU A 168 -8.28 -23.17 4.56
C LEU A 168 -9.48 -24.12 4.56
N GLY A 169 -10.65 -23.66 4.98
CA GLY A 169 -11.86 -24.50 4.95
C GLY A 169 -12.30 -24.89 3.52
N PHE A 170 -12.06 -24.03 2.54
CA PHE A 170 -12.29 -24.34 1.13
C PHE A 170 -11.34 -25.42 0.62
N SER A 171 -10.04 -25.32 0.94
CA SER A 171 -9.02 -26.30 0.57
C SER A 171 -9.28 -27.68 1.19
N GLU A 172 -9.65 -27.73 2.48
CA GLU A 172 -10.04 -29.00 3.14
C GLU A 172 -11.23 -29.66 2.41
N LYS A 173 -12.24 -28.88 2.01
CA LYS A 173 -13.39 -29.37 1.27
C LYS A 173 -13.01 -29.90 -0.10
N ALA A 174 -12.12 -29.21 -0.84
CA ALA A 174 -11.62 -29.66 -2.15
C ALA A 174 -10.88 -31.01 -2.05
N GLN A 175 -10.06 -31.18 -1.00
CA GLN A 175 -9.38 -32.43 -0.74
C GLN A 175 -10.37 -33.59 -0.50
N LEU A 176 -11.40 -33.36 0.32
CA LEU A 176 -12.44 -34.36 0.57
C LEU A 176 -13.21 -34.75 -0.69
N ASN A 177 -13.54 -33.78 -1.58
CA ASN A 177 -14.18 -34.04 -2.84
C ASN A 177 -13.30 -34.92 -3.76
N THR A 178 -11.99 -34.63 -3.81
CA THR A 178 -11.04 -35.43 -4.60
C THR A 178 -10.95 -36.87 -4.11
N LEU A 179 -11.01 -37.10 -2.79
CA LEU A 179 -10.98 -38.45 -2.22
C LEU A 179 -12.28 -39.24 -2.47
N ARG A 180 -13.44 -38.57 -2.56
CA ARG A 180 -14.73 -39.18 -2.85
C ARG A 180 -14.94 -39.55 -4.33
N SER A 181 -14.19 -38.91 -5.21
CA SER A 181 -14.28 -39.14 -6.67
C SER A 181 -13.35 -40.23 -7.17
N ARG A 182 -12.56 -40.83 -6.28
CA ARG A 182 -11.71 -42.01 -6.53
C ARG A 182 -12.37 -43.29 -6.04
#